data_7dcb2eb18d42a8058843e5c56446a456
#
_entry.id   7dcb2eb18d42a8058843e5c56446a456
#
_cell.length_a   1.000
_cell.length_b   1.000
_cell.length_c   1.000
_cell.angle_alpha   90.00
_cell.angle_beta   90.00
_cell.angle_gamma   90.00
#
_symmetry.space_group_name_H-M   'P 1'
#
loop_
_entity.id
_entity.type
_entity.pdbx_description
1 polymer ?
#
loop_
_entity_poly.entity_id
_entity_poly.type
_entity_poly.pdbx_seq_one_letter_code
_entity_poly.pdbx_strand_id
1 'polypeptide(L)'
;CWPMSWSVGEVLRSAAKLGYERMEICFTAADGAAPGGGVTDALDISGYHNPLLNMHSTEAEIRTLGHMAADCGISIGSVGGIVSFSIYPLTAEDEVTAEKSEYALKKMLDGARILGASTILVIPGMLTEEMDYPAAYDRVQERLARLADYAPDIDLAIENVWNNFLYSPLELNRLVDETGRSNLGIYFDVANAKRFGYPQQWIRTMGKRIKQVHLKDYRMSVDNINGFTNLLDGDVNYPEVVRALAETGFDGTAVVELTPPAHYLVEQTLRYAKDTARSLFSAYYS
;
A
#
# COMPACT_ATOMS: atom_id res chain seq x y z
N CYS A 1 -3.29 -10.20 1.55
CA CYS A 1 -2.73 -11.34 2.29
C CYS A 1 -3.79 -12.32 2.85
N TRP A 2 -5.04 -11.93 2.96
CA TRP A 2 -6.11 -12.76 3.50
C TRP A 2 -6.93 -13.38 2.36
N PRO A 3 -7.52 -14.59 2.56
CA PRO A 3 -8.36 -15.19 1.54
C PRO A 3 -9.53 -14.28 1.20
N MET A 4 -9.78 -14.03 -0.08
CA MET A 4 -10.89 -13.20 -0.54
C MET A 4 -12.28 -13.74 -0.14
N SER A 5 -12.36 -15.03 0.18
CA SER A 5 -13.58 -15.66 0.68
C SER A 5 -13.90 -15.34 2.15
N TRP A 6 -12.95 -14.76 2.90
CA TRP A 6 -13.17 -14.43 4.30
C TRP A 6 -13.84 -13.08 4.45
N SER A 7 -14.82 -13.01 5.33
CA SER A 7 -15.41 -11.73 5.74
C SER A 7 -14.39 -10.89 6.52
N VAL A 8 -14.57 -9.58 6.53
CA VAL A 8 -13.73 -8.66 7.31
C VAL A 8 -13.64 -9.08 8.78
N GLY A 9 -14.76 -9.55 9.37
CA GLY A 9 -14.78 -10.04 10.75
C GLY A 9 -13.95 -11.31 10.97
N GLU A 10 -13.92 -12.23 10.00
CA GLU A 10 -13.05 -13.43 10.07
C GLU A 10 -11.59 -13.04 10.00
N VAL A 11 -11.24 -12.10 9.10
CA VAL A 11 -9.90 -11.55 8.97
C VAL A 11 -9.43 -10.92 10.28
N LEU A 12 -10.22 -10.03 10.88
CA LEU A 12 -9.88 -9.35 12.13
C LEU A 12 -9.68 -10.33 13.30
N ARG A 13 -10.57 -11.30 13.46
CA ARG A 13 -10.45 -12.33 14.51
C ARG A 13 -9.20 -13.21 14.30
N SER A 14 -8.91 -13.58 13.06
CA SER A 14 -7.72 -14.39 12.78
C SER A 14 -6.44 -13.58 13.01
N ALA A 15 -6.39 -12.32 12.60
CA ALA A 15 -5.27 -11.43 12.87
C ALA A 15 -4.99 -11.30 14.38
N ALA A 16 -6.02 -11.04 15.17
CA ALA A 16 -5.91 -10.97 16.63
C ALA A 16 -5.41 -12.28 17.23
N LYS A 17 -5.99 -13.42 16.83
CA LYS A 17 -5.55 -14.76 17.25
C LYS A 17 -4.09 -15.03 16.93
N LEU A 18 -3.59 -14.54 15.81
CA LEU A 18 -2.20 -14.66 15.40
C LEU A 18 -1.27 -13.65 16.10
N GLY A 19 -1.82 -12.70 16.85
CA GLY A 19 -1.08 -11.67 17.58
C GLY A 19 -0.57 -10.54 16.68
N TYR A 20 -1.27 -10.23 15.61
CA TYR A 20 -1.13 -8.95 14.94
C TYR A 20 -1.80 -7.86 15.80
N GLU A 21 -1.21 -6.69 15.82
CA GLU A 21 -1.67 -5.55 16.64
C GLU A 21 -2.28 -4.46 15.76
N ARG A 22 -1.82 -4.40 14.49
CA ARG A 22 -2.19 -3.38 13.53
C ARG A 22 -2.40 -3.98 12.15
N MET A 23 -3.35 -3.43 11.40
CA MET A 23 -3.66 -3.87 10.05
C MET A 23 -3.73 -2.69 9.08
N GLU A 24 -3.36 -2.96 7.84
CA GLU A 24 -3.82 -2.20 6.69
C GLU A 24 -5.16 -2.76 6.24
N ILE A 25 -6.14 -1.89 5.98
CA ILE A 25 -7.45 -2.27 5.47
C ILE A 25 -7.63 -1.76 4.04
N CYS A 26 -8.22 -2.60 3.20
CA CYS A 26 -8.38 -2.24 1.80
C CYS A 26 -9.66 -1.46 1.55
N PHE A 27 -9.53 -0.35 0.83
CA PHE A 27 -10.62 0.42 0.22
C PHE A 27 -10.90 -0.10 -1.18
N THR A 28 -12.15 -0.27 -1.55
CA THR A 28 -12.55 -0.81 -2.86
C THR A 28 -13.42 0.15 -3.65
N ALA A 29 -13.40 0.02 -4.98
CA ALA A 29 -14.44 0.61 -5.81
C ALA A 29 -15.74 -0.17 -5.62
N ALA A 30 -16.86 0.53 -5.41
CA ALA A 30 -18.14 -0.13 -5.17
C ALA A 30 -18.77 -0.73 -6.43
N ASP A 31 -18.34 -0.30 -7.59
CA ASP A 31 -19.01 -0.55 -8.88
C ASP A 31 -18.59 -1.90 -9.52
N GLY A 32 -17.80 -2.72 -8.81
CA GLY A 32 -17.30 -3.99 -9.36
C GLY A 32 -16.45 -3.80 -10.63
N ALA A 33 -15.97 -2.58 -10.87
CA ALA A 33 -15.10 -2.29 -11.98
C ALA A 33 -13.81 -3.08 -11.82
N ALA A 34 -13.66 -4.12 -12.62
CA ALA A 34 -12.38 -4.81 -12.72
C ALA A 34 -11.36 -3.87 -13.38
N PRO A 35 -10.13 -3.83 -12.87
CA PRO A 35 -9.07 -3.08 -13.52
C PRO A 35 -8.88 -3.61 -14.94
N GLY A 36 -8.85 -2.71 -15.91
CA GLY A 36 -8.55 -3.05 -17.30
C GLY A 36 -7.07 -3.03 -17.57
N GLY A 37 -6.51 -4.16 -17.98
CA GLY A 37 -5.19 -4.27 -18.62
C GLY A 37 -3.96 -4.21 -17.70
N GLY A 38 -2.92 -4.95 -18.06
CA GLY A 38 -1.59 -4.87 -17.45
C GLY A 38 -1.32 -5.85 -16.30
N VAL A 39 -0.51 -5.43 -15.33
CA VAL A 39 -0.08 -6.25 -14.19
C VAL A 39 -1.28 -6.73 -13.35
N THR A 40 -2.38 -6.00 -13.36
CA THR A 40 -3.60 -6.32 -12.63
C THR A 40 -4.36 -7.50 -13.21
N ASP A 41 -4.20 -7.83 -14.49
CA ASP A 41 -4.82 -9.01 -15.10
C ASP A 41 -4.23 -10.32 -14.56
N ALA A 42 -2.99 -10.27 -14.08
CA ALA A 42 -2.31 -11.42 -13.48
C ALA A 42 -2.70 -11.64 -12.01
N LEU A 43 -3.28 -10.63 -11.36
CA LEU A 43 -3.80 -10.69 -10.01
C LEU A 43 -5.33 -10.70 -10.10
N ASP A 44 -5.96 -11.87 -10.02
CA ASP A 44 -7.41 -11.96 -9.97
C ASP A 44 -7.94 -11.37 -8.65
N ILE A 45 -8.14 -10.06 -8.68
CA ILE A 45 -8.71 -9.27 -7.58
C ILE A 45 -10.16 -8.88 -7.83
N SER A 46 -10.76 -9.40 -8.91
CA SER A 46 -12.13 -9.08 -9.33
C SER A 46 -13.20 -9.43 -8.28
N GLY A 47 -12.90 -10.39 -7.39
CA GLY A 47 -13.78 -10.78 -6.30
C GLY A 47 -13.58 -10.01 -4.99
N TYR A 48 -12.59 -9.11 -4.92
CA TYR A 48 -12.32 -8.40 -3.68
C TYR A 48 -13.26 -7.20 -3.50
N HIS A 49 -14.10 -7.28 -2.49
CA HIS A 49 -15.04 -6.22 -2.13
C HIS A 49 -15.05 -6.01 -0.62
N ASN A 50 -14.84 -4.76 -0.20
CA ASN A 50 -15.02 -4.37 1.20
C ASN A 50 -16.39 -3.67 1.34
N PRO A 51 -17.40 -4.33 1.91
CA PRO A 51 -18.73 -3.75 2.00
C PRO A 51 -18.83 -2.57 2.96
N LEU A 52 -17.85 -2.40 3.86
CA LEU A 52 -17.83 -1.36 4.89
C LEU A 52 -16.89 -0.20 4.56
N LEU A 53 -15.99 -0.37 3.57
CA LEU A 53 -15.03 0.66 3.20
C LEU A 53 -14.83 0.70 1.68
N ASN A 54 -15.66 1.52 1.02
CA ASN A 54 -15.64 1.70 -0.43
C ASN A 54 -16.13 3.10 -0.80
N MET A 55 -16.20 3.41 -2.09
CA MET A 55 -16.61 4.73 -2.59
C MET A 55 -18.01 5.18 -2.14
N HIS A 56 -18.92 4.26 -1.80
CA HIS A 56 -20.28 4.55 -1.38
C HIS A 56 -20.53 4.36 0.11
N SER A 57 -19.53 3.91 0.86
CA SER A 57 -19.66 3.68 2.30
C SER A 57 -20.08 4.95 3.03
N THR A 58 -21.07 4.77 3.89
CA THR A 58 -21.50 5.80 4.85
C THR A 58 -20.53 5.87 6.04
N GLU A 59 -20.52 7.00 6.73
CA GLU A 59 -19.76 7.13 7.98
C GLU A 59 -20.13 6.05 9.01
N ALA A 60 -21.40 5.68 9.09
CA ALA A 60 -21.89 4.66 10.02
C ALA A 60 -21.31 3.25 9.71
N GLU A 61 -21.20 2.90 8.44
CA GLU A 61 -20.57 1.65 8.01
C GLU A 61 -19.09 1.63 8.32
N ILE A 62 -18.38 2.74 8.06
CA ILE A 62 -16.94 2.86 8.39
C ILE A 62 -16.73 2.79 9.90
N ARG A 63 -17.56 3.44 10.70
CA ARG A 63 -17.52 3.31 12.18
C ARG A 63 -17.79 1.90 12.64
N THR A 64 -18.70 1.17 11.98
CA THR A 64 -18.95 -0.26 12.27
C THR A 64 -17.67 -1.07 12.06
N LEU A 65 -16.94 -0.84 10.97
CA LEU A 65 -15.64 -1.48 10.72
C LEU A 65 -14.64 -1.15 11.84
N GLY A 66 -14.58 0.11 12.26
CA GLY A 66 -13.71 0.55 13.36
C GLY A 66 -14.03 -0.16 14.68
N HIS A 67 -15.31 -0.28 15.03
CA HIS A 67 -15.74 -1.02 16.23
C HIS A 67 -15.38 -2.51 16.14
N MET A 68 -15.61 -3.15 14.98
CA MET A 68 -15.23 -4.57 14.77
C MET A 68 -13.71 -4.79 14.96
N ALA A 69 -12.89 -3.87 14.50
CA ALA A 69 -11.44 -3.94 14.69
C ALA A 69 -11.08 -3.76 16.19
N ALA A 70 -11.65 -2.75 16.84
CA ALA A 70 -11.43 -2.47 18.26
C ALA A 70 -11.87 -3.64 19.16
N ASP A 71 -13.01 -4.27 18.90
CA ASP A 71 -13.51 -5.44 19.61
C ASP A 71 -12.56 -6.65 19.51
N CYS A 72 -11.79 -6.72 18.41
CA CYS A 72 -10.73 -7.71 18.24
C CYS A 72 -9.38 -7.28 18.84
N GLY A 73 -9.25 -6.06 19.36
CA GLY A 73 -7.98 -5.51 19.82
C GLY A 73 -7.01 -5.15 18.68
N ILE A 74 -7.54 -4.93 17.46
CA ILE A 74 -6.77 -4.55 16.27
C ILE A 74 -6.93 -3.05 16.02
N SER A 75 -5.81 -2.33 15.82
CA SER A 75 -5.83 -0.96 15.30
C SER A 75 -5.70 -0.96 13.78
N ILE A 76 -6.34 -0.01 13.11
CA ILE A 76 -6.15 0.21 11.69
C ILE A 76 -5.00 1.23 11.53
N GLY A 77 -3.91 0.80 10.91
CA GLY A 77 -2.70 1.63 10.74
C GLY A 77 -2.71 2.43 9.45
N SER A 78 -3.24 1.83 8.40
CA SER A 78 -3.36 2.44 7.08
C SER A 78 -4.61 1.95 6.34
N VAL A 79 -5.01 2.76 5.35
CA VAL A 79 -6.01 2.39 4.35
C VAL A 79 -5.30 2.30 3.01
N GLY A 80 -5.33 1.12 2.39
CA GLY A 80 -4.75 0.88 1.07
C GLY A 80 -5.82 0.55 0.04
N GLY A 81 -5.43 0.45 -1.22
CA GLY A 81 -6.32 0.01 -2.30
C GLY A 81 -5.80 0.38 -3.67
N ILE A 82 -6.31 -0.30 -4.68
CA ILE A 82 -5.90 -0.13 -6.07
C ILE A 82 -6.77 0.85 -6.87
N VAL A 83 -7.68 1.57 -6.21
CA VAL A 83 -8.65 2.45 -6.89
C VAL A 83 -7.94 3.50 -7.75
N SER A 84 -6.89 4.13 -7.19
CA SER A 84 -6.09 5.12 -7.91
C SER A 84 -5.01 4.52 -8.82
N PHE A 85 -4.86 3.20 -8.84
CA PHE A 85 -3.91 2.51 -9.71
C PHE A 85 -4.50 2.26 -11.10
N SER A 86 -5.65 1.60 -11.16
CA SER A 86 -6.17 1.05 -12.40
C SER A 86 -7.62 1.40 -12.70
N ILE A 87 -8.42 1.74 -11.69
CA ILE A 87 -9.84 2.04 -11.88
C ILE A 87 -10.03 3.52 -12.21
N TYR A 88 -9.50 4.39 -11.34
CA TYR A 88 -9.51 5.84 -11.50
C TYR A 88 -8.10 6.39 -11.24
N PRO A 89 -7.15 6.26 -12.20
CA PRO A 89 -5.75 6.63 -11.97
C PRO A 89 -5.56 8.15 -11.86
N LEU A 90 -4.64 8.56 -10.99
CA LEU A 90 -4.23 9.97 -10.90
C LEU A 90 -3.52 10.46 -12.17
N THR A 91 -3.02 9.56 -13.01
CA THR A 91 -2.43 9.88 -14.31
C THR A 91 -3.47 10.19 -15.39
N ALA A 92 -4.78 9.96 -15.13
CA ALA A 92 -5.83 10.13 -16.14
C ALA A 92 -5.81 11.51 -16.82
N GLU A 93 -6.00 11.51 -18.13
CA GLU A 93 -6.04 12.73 -18.95
C GLU A 93 -7.45 13.33 -19.02
N ASP A 94 -8.46 12.47 -19.01
CA ASP A 94 -9.84 12.88 -19.02
C ASP A 94 -10.31 13.37 -17.65
N GLU A 95 -11.08 14.45 -17.63
CA GLU A 95 -11.52 15.12 -16.42
C GLU A 95 -12.49 14.26 -15.59
N VAL A 96 -13.34 13.46 -16.23
CA VAL A 96 -14.32 12.61 -15.53
C VAL A 96 -13.61 11.54 -14.69
N THR A 97 -12.60 10.88 -15.25
CA THR A 97 -11.79 9.91 -14.50
C THR A 97 -10.98 10.60 -13.41
N ALA A 98 -10.43 11.77 -13.70
CA ALA A 98 -9.68 12.58 -12.72
C ALA A 98 -10.52 12.98 -11.51
N GLU A 99 -11.73 13.46 -11.72
CA GLU A 99 -12.68 13.80 -10.65
C GLU A 99 -13.05 12.59 -9.81
N LYS A 100 -13.29 11.43 -10.44
CA LYS A 100 -13.55 10.16 -9.74
C LYS A 100 -12.35 9.70 -8.92
N SER A 101 -11.14 9.86 -9.45
CA SER A 101 -9.90 9.57 -8.74
C SER A 101 -9.78 10.40 -7.45
N GLU A 102 -9.92 11.71 -7.56
CA GLU A 102 -9.87 12.61 -6.41
C GLU A 102 -11.00 12.34 -5.42
N TYR A 103 -12.20 12.05 -5.89
CA TYR A 103 -13.33 11.67 -5.03
C TYR A 103 -13.03 10.39 -4.25
N ALA A 104 -12.53 9.35 -4.93
CA ALA A 104 -12.20 8.08 -4.28
C ALA A 104 -11.12 8.25 -3.20
N LEU A 105 -10.06 9.03 -3.51
CA LEU A 105 -8.98 9.28 -2.55
C LEU A 105 -9.44 10.16 -1.38
N LYS A 106 -10.31 11.12 -1.59
CA LYS A 106 -10.94 11.89 -0.50
C LYS A 106 -11.77 10.98 0.40
N LYS A 107 -12.53 10.04 -0.18
CA LYS A 107 -13.26 9.03 0.60
C LYS A 107 -12.32 8.11 1.39
N MET A 108 -11.16 7.74 0.82
CA MET A 108 -10.14 6.99 1.56
C MET A 108 -9.58 7.80 2.73
N LEU A 109 -9.30 9.09 2.55
CA LEU A 109 -8.82 10.00 3.59
C LEU A 109 -9.85 10.16 4.71
N ASP A 110 -11.12 10.38 4.37
CA ASP A 110 -12.20 10.44 5.35
C ASP A 110 -12.36 9.11 6.11
N GLY A 111 -12.29 7.99 5.39
CA GLY A 111 -12.31 6.66 5.97
C GLY A 111 -11.15 6.42 6.93
N ALA A 112 -9.94 6.81 6.55
CA ALA A 112 -8.76 6.72 7.41
C ALA A 112 -8.96 7.51 8.70
N ARG A 113 -9.45 8.75 8.61
CA ARG A 113 -9.73 9.59 9.77
C ARG A 113 -10.75 8.95 10.72
N ILE A 114 -11.85 8.40 10.18
CA ILE A 114 -12.89 7.73 10.98
C ILE A 114 -12.36 6.47 11.67
N LEU A 115 -11.48 5.73 10.99
CA LEU A 115 -10.87 4.50 11.50
C LEU A 115 -9.68 4.76 12.45
N GLY A 116 -9.22 6.01 12.57
CA GLY A 116 -8.03 6.35 13.35
C GLY A 116 -6.73 5.91 12.69
N ALA A 117 -6.75 5.64 11.39
CA ALA A 117 -5.54 5.36 10.62
C ALA A 117 -4.76 6.66 10.33
N SER A 118 -3.45 6.60 10.40
CA SER A 118 -2.58 7.75 10.17
C SER A 118 -2.19 7.94 8.70
N THR A 119 -2.40 6.94 7.87
CA THR A 119 -1.83 6.91 6.52
C THR A 119 -2.81 6.29 5.51
N ILE A 120 -2.84 6.83 4.31
CA ILE A 120 -3.38 6.12 3.15
C ILE A 120 -2.26 5.73 2.18
N LEU A 121 -2.37 4.55 1.57
CA LEU A 121 -1.52 4.13 0.47
C LEU A 121 -2.10 4.66 -0.84
N VAL A 122 -1.29 5.34 -1.63
CA VAL A 122 -1.67 5.90 -2.93
C VAL A 122 -0.80 5.32 -4.02
N ILE A 123 -1.41 4.67 -5.00
CA ILE A 123 -0.74 4.32 -6.25
C ILE A 123 -1.14 5.38 -7.27
N PRO A 124 -0.20 6.16 -7.83
CA PRO A 124 -0.52 7.35 -8.63
C PRO A 124 -1.15 7.03 -9.99
N GLY A 125 -1.24 5.78 -10.36
CA GLY A 125 -1.71 5.32 -11.66
C GLY A 125 -0.62 4.61 -12.43
N MET A 126 -0.92 4.27 -13.67
CA MET A 126 0.01 3.62 -14.60
C MET A 126 0.15 4.50 -15.85
N LEU A 127 1.32 4.52 -16.46
CA LEU A 127 1.49 5.13 -17.77
C LEU A 127 1.23 4.11 -18.88
N THR A 128 0.58 4.59 -19.93
CA THR A 128 0.43 3.88 -21.19
C THR A 128 1.40 4.45 -22.24
N GLU A 129 1.52 3.77 -23.36
CA GLU A 129 2.40 4.16 -24.46
C GLU A 129 2.01 5.52 -25.06
N GLU A 130 0.75 5.91 -24.95
CA GLU A 130 0.22 7.15 -25.52
C GLU A 130 0.40 8.37 -24.61
N MET A 131 0.65 8.15 -23.32
CA MET A 131 0.77 9.22 -22.33
C MET A 131 2.14 9.89 -22.36
N ASP A 132 2.16 11.21 -22.35
CA ASP A 132 3.38 11.99 -22.14
C ASP A 132 3.83 11.93 -20.69
N TYR A 133 5.07 11.46 -20.45
CA TYR A 133 5.60 11.23 -19.10
C TYR A 133 5.68 12.51 -18.25
N PRO A 134 6.28 13.63 -18.75
CA PRO A 134 6.33 14.88 -18.01
C PRO A 134 4.93 15.42 -17.68
N ALA A 135 4.00 15.41 -18.63
CA ALA A 135 2.64 15.88 -18.38
C ALA A 135 1.89 15.02 -17.36
N ALA A 136 2.12 13.70 -17.34
CA ALA A 136 1.55 12.82 -16.32
C ALA A 136 2.16 13.10 -14.94
N TYR A 137 3.47 13.38 -14.88
CA TYR A 137 4.15 13.75 -13.65
C TYR A 137 3.57 15.04 -13.05
N ASP A 138 3.41 16.07 -13.86
CA ASP A 138 2.86 17.36 -13.44
C ASP A 138 1.39 17.21 -12.93
N ARG A 139 0.57 16.44 -13.66
CA ARG A 139 -0.82 16.14 -13.24
C ARG A 139 -0.88 15.43 -11.90
N VAL A 140 -0.07 14.41 -11.71
CA VAL A 140 -0.02 13.64 -10.46
C VAL A 140 0.44 14.53 -9.31
N GLN A 141 1.48 15.32 -9.50
CA GLN A 141 1.99 16.24 -8.50
C GLN A 141 0.92 17.24 -8.04
N GLU A 142 0.22 17.86 -8.99
CA GLU A 142 -0.84 18.83 -8.70
C GLU A 142 -2.01 18.20 -7.94
N ARG A 143 -2.44 16.98 -8.35
CA ARG A 143 -3.55 16.26 -7.71
C ARG A 143 -3.17 15.80 -6.30
N LEU A 144 -1.94 15.31 -6.11
CA LEU A 144 -1.44 14.94 -4.78
C LEU A 144 -1.36 16.15 -3.85
N ALA A 145 -0.95 17.31 -4.36
CA ALA A 145 -0.94 18.56 -3.57
C ALA A 145 -2.34 18.90 -3.06
N ARG A 146 -3.37 18.87 -3.94
CA ARG A 146 -4.76 19.13 -3.54
C ARG A 146 -5.28 18.11 -2.52
N LEU A 147 -4.93 16.83 -2.67
CA LEU A 147 -5.34 15.78 -1.72
C LEU A 147 -4.64 15.96 -0.36
N ALA A 148 -3.37 16.33 -0.36
CA ALA A 148 -2.63 16.60 0.86
C ALA A 148 -3.19 17.82 1.61
N ASP A 149 -3.58 18.87 0.88
CA ASP A 149 -4.23 20.04 1.46
C ASP A 149 -5.65 19.73 2.00
N TYR A 150 -6.35 18.74 1.42
CA TYR A 150 -7.67 18.30 1.90
C TYR A 150 -7.61 17.62 3.27
N ALA A 151 -6.57 16.86 3.55
CA ALA A 151 -6.43 16.12 4.80
C ALA A 151 -5.01 16.25 5.39
N PRO A 152 -4.65 17.42 5.95
CA PRO A 152 -3.31 17.68 6.45
C PRO A 152 -2.93 16.84 7.69
N ASP A 153 -3.89 16.17 8.30
CA ASP A 153 -3.76 15.28 9.45
C ASP A 153 -3.53 13.80 9.10
N ILE A 154 -3.61 13.45 7.82
CA ILE A 154 -3.39 12.08 7.32
C ILE A 154 -2.21 12.07 6.34
N ASP A 155 -1.30 11.14 6.51
CA ASP A 155 -0.21 10.95 5.57
C ASP A 155 -0.71 10.31 4.26
N LEU A 156 -0.40 10.93 3.12
CA LEU A 156 -0.53 10.33 1.79
C LEU A 156 0.80 9.70 1.43
N ALA A 157 0.85 8.38 1.39
CA ALA A 157 2.09 7.66 1.11
C ALA A 157 2.04 7.00 -0.27
N ILE A 158 2.93 7.41 -1.17
CA ILE A 158 3.02 6.93 -2.55
C ILE A 158 3.77 5.60 -2.58
N GLU A 159 3.15 4.56 -3.12
CA GLU A 159 3.80 3.27 -3.28
C GLU A 159 4.61 3.17 -4.57
N ASN A 160 5.81 2.62 -4.45
CA ASN A 160 6.61 2.20 -5.59
C ASN A 160 6.07 0.87 -6.13
N VAL A 161 5.42 0.92 -7.27
CA VAL A 161 4.84 -0.25 -7.96
C VAL A 161 5.37 -0.39 -9.40
N TRP A 162 5.01 -1.47 -10.08
CA TRP A 162 5.38 -1.69 -11.48
C TRP A 162 4.32 -1.07 -12.41
N ASN A 163 4.39 0.23 -12.60
CA ASN A 163 3.38 1.02 -13.29
C ASN A 163 3.91 1.87 -14.43
N ASN A 164 5.11 1.59 -14.91
CA ASN A 164 5.78 2.38 -15.95
C ASN A 164 5.97 3.86 -15.57
N PHE A 165 5.97 4.16 -14.26
CA PHE A 165 6.03 5.52 -13.74
C PHE A 165 6.82 5.57 -12.43
N LEU A 166 7.58 6.65 -12.19
CA LEU A 166 8.39 6.85 -10.98
C LEU A 166 9.37 5.70 -10.71
N TYR A 167 10.25 5.44 -11.68
CA TYR A 167 11.11 4.25 -11.71
C TYR A 167 12.23 4.21 -10.68
N SER A 168 12.49 5.29 -9.96
CA SER A 168 13.65 5.37 -9.08
C SER A 168 13.34 6.10 -7.76
N PRO A 169 14.14 5.86 -6.71
CA PRO A 169 14.01 6.61 -5.46
C PRO A 169 14.25 8.11 -5.64
N LEU A 170 14.99 8.51 -6.67
CA LEU A 170 15.25 9.92 -6.95
C LEU A 170 14.01 10.63 -7.49
N GLU A 171 13.26 9.96 -8.37
CA GLU A 171 11.99 10.51 -8.90
C GLU A 171 10.91 10.59 -7.82
N LEU A 172 10.79 9.55 -6.98
CA LEU A 172 9.87 9.55 -5.84
C LEU A 172 10.21 10.68 -4.86
N ASN A 173 11.48 10.85 -4.51
CA ASN A 173 11.93 11.94 -3.66
C ASN A 173 11.60 13.29 -4.27
N ARG A 174 11.88 13.46 -5.56
CA ARG A 174 11.61 14.69 -6.29
C ARG A 174 10.12 15.03 -6.25
N LEU A 175 9.24 14.06 -6.54
CA LEU A 175 7.80 14.27 -6.51
C LEU A 175 7.31 14.71 -5.11
N VAL A 176 7.78 14.05 -4.06
CA VAL A 176 7.43 14.40 -2.67
C VAL A 176 7.94 15.80 -2.31
N ASP A 177 9.21 16.09 -2.60
CA ASP A 177 9.85 17.36 -2.23
C ASP A 177 9.22 18.55 -2.99
N GLU A 178 9.02 18.41 -4.30
CA GLU A 178 8.45 19.47 -5.15
C GLU A 178 6.98 19.76 -4.81
N THR A 179 6.24 18.76 -4.32
CA THR A 179 4.87 18.97 -3.84
C THR A 179 4.83 19.88 -2.60
N GLY A 180 5.87 19.85 -1.77
CA GLY A 180 6.06 20.75 -0.64
C GLY A 180 5.04 20.57 0.49
N ARG A 181 4.46 19.37 0.66
CA ARG A 181 3.49 19.02 1.72
C ARG A 181 4.10 18.03 2.69
N SER A 182 4.11 18.36 3.96
CA SER A 182 4.73 17.54 5.02
C SER A 182 4.05 16.20 5.25
N ASN A 183 2.76 16.09 4.90
CA ASN A 183 1.97 14.87 4.96
C ASN A 183 1.99 14.05 3.66
N LEU A 184 2.78 14.43 2.65
CA LEU A 184 3.08 13.59 1.51
C LEU A 184 4.38 12.82 1.77
N GLY A 185 4.39 11.52 1.46
CA GLY A 185 5.55 10.68 1.66
C GLY A 185 5.51 9.41 0.82
N ILE A 186 6.27 8.42 1.23
CA ILE A 186 6.47 7.19 0.47
C ILE A 186 6.00 5.99 1.30
N TYR A 187 5.19 5.15 0.70
CA TYR A 187 4.89 3.81 1.16
C TYR A 187 5.85 2.86 0.45
N PHE A 188 6.93 2.49 1.11
CA PHE A 188 8.00 1.76 0.44
C PHE A 188 7.73 0.26 0.40
N ASP A 189 7.56 -0.28 -0.80
CA ASP A 189 7.50 -1.72 -1.02
C ASP A 189 8.88 -2.29 -1.34
N VAL A 190 9.36 -3.17 -0.47
CA VAL A 190 10.71 -3.77 -0.54
C VAL A 190 10.85 -4.68 -1.75
N ALA A 191 9.86 -5.51 -2.03
CA ALA A 191 9.92 -6.48 -3.11
C ALA A 191 9.72 -5.84 -4.49
N ASN A 192 8.86 -4.84 -4.58
CA ASN A 192 8.70 -4.06 -5.81
C ASN A 192 10.02 -3.39 -6.22
N ALA A 193 10.75 -2.84 -5.25
CA ALA A 193 12.05 -2.22 -5.49
C ALA A 193 13.13 -3.26 -5.87
N LYS A 194 13.03 -4.50 -5.37
CA LYS A 194 14.05 -5.54 -5.58
C LYS A 194 14.27 -5.84 -7.07
N ARG A 195 13.23 -5.81 -7.87
CA ARG A 195 13.32 -6.01 -9.33
C ARG A 195 14.19 -4.96 -10.04
N PHE A 196 14.17 -3.72 -9.55
CA PHE A 196 14.82 -2.58 -10.19
C PHE A 196 16.14 -2.18 -9.54
N GLY A 197 16.46 -2.78 -8.38
CA GLY A 197 17.68 -2.43 -7.67
C GLY A 197 17.85 -3.08 -6.30
N TYR A 198 18.45 -2.33 -5.41
CA TYR A 198 18.75 -2.79 -4.06
C TYR A 198 17.89 -2.03 -3.04
N PRO A 199 16.89 -2.67 -2.42
CA PRO A 199 15.94 -2.00 -1.52
C PRO A 199 16.59 -1.18 -0.42
N GLN A 200 17.68 -1.67 0.18
CA GLN A 200 18.43 -0.95 1.21
C GLN A 200 19.07 0.36 0.71
N GLN A 201 19.44 0.45 -0.57
CA GLN A 201 19.92 1.69 -1.16
C GLN A 201 18.77 2.67 -1.41
N TRP A 202 17.61 2.17 -1.85
CA TRP A 202 16.41 2.97 -1.98
C TRP A 202 16.02 3.59 -0.65
N ILE A 203 15.98 2.80 0.42
CA ILE A 203 15.64 3.26 1.77
C ILE A 203 16.58 4.39 2.20
N ARG A 204 17.90 4.23 2.06
CA ARG A 204 18.88 5.27 2.42
C ARG A 204 18.70 6.54 1.59
N THR A 205 18.34 6.41 0.31
CA THR A 205 18.08 7.55 -0.58
C THR A 205 16.79 8.28 -0.24
N MET A 206 15.71 7.55 0.09
CA MET A 206 14.43 8.13 0.46
C MET A 206 14.45 8.74 1.87
N GLY A 207 15.16 8.12 2.79
CA GLY A 207 15.33 8.61 4.15
C GLY A 207 14.00 8.82 4.86
N LYS A 208 13.85 9.97 5.50
CA LYS A 208 12.66 10.35 6.31
C LYS A 208 11.36 10.53 5.50
N ARG A 209 11.39 10.42 4.18
CA ARG A 209 10.17 10.47 3.35
C ARG A 209 9.36 9.19 3.43
N ILE A 210 9.97 8.09 3.89
CA ILE A 210 9.27 6.83 4.10
C ILE A 210 8.34 6.96 5.31
N LYS A 211 7.03 6.80 5.06
CA LYS A 211 5.97 6.81 6.09
C LYS A 211 5.63 5.41 6.56
N GLN A 212 5.53 4.45 5.65
CA GLN A 212 5.25 3.05 5.92
C GLN A 212 6.02 2.14 4.95
N VAL A 213 6.09 0.84 5.28
CA VAL A 213 6.82 -0.16 4.49
C VAL A 213 5.96 -1.39 4.30
N HIS A 214 5.88 -1.88 3.04
CA HIS A 214 5.42 -3.22 2.72
C HIS A 214 6.58 -4.22 2.76
N LEU A 215 6.38 -5.31 3.47
CA LEU A 215 7.32 -6.42 3.58
C LEU A 215 6.78 -7.61 2.79
N LYS A 216 7.40 -7.91 1.69
CA LYS A 216 7.27 -9.14 0.91
C LYS A 216 8.59 -9.46 0.24
N ASP A 217 8.78 -10.66 -0.28
CA ASP A 217 10.03 -11.05 -0.91
C ASP A 217 9.85 -11.29 -2.41
N TYR A 218 10.95 -11.36 -3.13
CA TYR A 218 10.96 -11.47 -4.58
C TYR A 218 12.10 -12.34 -5.08
N ARG A 219 11.78 -13.31 -5.96
CA ARG A 219 12.75 -14.18 -6.64
C ARG A 219 13.15 -13.59 -7.98
N MET A 220 14.37 -13.08 -8.08
CA MET A 220 14.94 -12.50 -9.30
C MET A 220 15.00 -13.50 -10.46
N SER A 221 15.16 -14.79 -10.17
CA SER A 221 15.21 -15.85 -11.19
C SER A 221 13.87 -16.05 -11.93
N VAL A 222 12.76 -15.56 -11.37
CA VAL A 222 11.42 -15.62 -11.99
C VAL A 222 11.13 -14.36 -12.80
N ASP A 223 11.53 -13.20 -12.31
CA ASP A 223 11.47 -11.87 -12.92
C ASP A 223 10.13 -11.49 -13.58
N ASN A 224 9.03 -11.85 -12.95
CA ASN A 224 7.68 -11.43 -13.28
C ASN A 224 6.80 -11.47 -12.02
N ILE A 225 5.50 -11.22 -12.15
CA ILE A 225 4.55 -11.16 -11.02
C ILE A 225 4.56 -12.43 -10.15
N ASN A 226 4.87 -13.59 -10.71
CA ASN A 226 4.96 -14.86 -9.99
C ASN A 226 6.25 -14.98 -9.15
N GLY A 227 7.16 -14.01 -9.24
CA GLY A 227 8.37 -13.93 -8.43
C GLY A 227 8.12 -13.49 -6.99
N PHE A 228 6.98 -12.89 -6.69
CA PHE A 228 6.62 -12.55 -5.30
C PHE A 228 6.47 -13.81 -4.46
N THR A 229 7.02 -13.78 -3.25
CA THR A 229 7.06 -14.93 -2.35
C THR A 229 7.02 -14.50 -0.88
N ASN A 230 6.99 -15.49 0.03
CA ASN A 230 7.04 -15.23 1.46
C ASN A 230 8.37 -14.61 1.88
N LEU A 231 8.40 -13.97 3.05
CA LEU A 231 9.61 -13.42 3.64
C LEU A 231 10.70 -14.50 3.76
N LEU A 232 11.91 -14.17 3.36
CA LEU A 232 13.11 -15.02 3.35
C LEU A 232 13.11 -16.18 2.34
N ASP A 233 12.09 -16.26 1.49
CA ASP A 233 12.04 -17.25 0.40
C ASP A 233 12.54 -16.68 -0.95
N GLY A 234 12.91 -15.40 -0.98
CA GLY A 234 13.39 -14.69 -2.16
C GLY A 234 14.83 -14.19 -2.05
N ASP A 235 15.13 -13.14 -2.82
CA ASP A 235 16.48 -12.58 -2.98
C ASP A 235 16.64 -11.22 -2.26
N VAL A 236 15.68 -10.81 -1.42
CA VAL A 236 15.79 -9.59 -0.63
C VAL A 236 16.78 -9.80 0.52
N ASN A 237 17.76 -8.91 0.62
CA ASN A 237 18.68 -8.90 1.77
C ASN A 237 18.02 -8.20 2.98
N TYR A 238 17.13 -8.91 3.67
CA TYR A 238 16.37 -8.36 4.79
C TYR A 238 17.22 -7.81 5.94
N PRO A 239 18.35 -8.42 6.35
CA PRO A 239 19.23 -7.81 7.35
C PRO A 239 19.70 -6.40 6.95
N GLU A 240 20.05 -6.18 5.68
CA GLU A 240 20.44 -4.86 5.19
C GLU A 240 19.24 -3.90 5.02
N VAL A 241 18.06 -4.42 4.67
CA VAL A 241 16.83 -3.62 4.60
C VAL A 241 16.48 -3.06 5.97
N VAL A 242 16.43 -3.91 7.00
CA VAL A 242 16.08 -3.47 8.37
C VAL A 242 17.15 -2.55 8.93
N ARG A 243 18.45 -2.82 8.67
CA ARG A 243 19.53 -1.92 9.04
C ARG A 243 19.35 -0.54 8.41
N ALA A 244 19.05 -0.47 7.10
CA ALA A 244 18.86 0.79 6.39
C ALA A 244 17.65 1.58 6.93
N LEU A 245 16.56 0.90 7.30
CA LEU A 245 15.42 1.52 7.97
C LEU A 245 15.83 2.13 9.32
N ALA A 246 16.56 1.39 10.13
CA ALA A 246 17.07 1.89 11.41
C ALA A 246 18.02 3.08 11.25
N GLU A 247 18.97 3.01 10.31
CA GLU A 247 19.91 4.11 10.00
C GLU A 247 19.20 5.40 9.57
N THR A 248 18.04 5.29 8.88
CA THR A 248 17.26 6.46 8.46
C THR A 248 16.31 6.98 9.55
N GLY A 249 16.23 6.28 10.68
CA GLY A 249 15.34 6.63 11.79
C GLY A 249 13.87 6.35 11.50
N PHE A 250 13.59 5.34 10.68
CA PHE A 250 12.21 4.92 10.40
C PHE A 250 11.54 4.41 11.68
N ASP A 251 10.38 4.97 11.99
CA ASP A 251 9.54 4.61 13.15
C ASP A 251 8.08 4.30 12.75
N GLY A 252 7.82 4.21 11.45
CA GLY A 252 6.51 3.89 10.90
C GLY A 252 6.12 2.42 11.03
N THR A 253 5.00 2.06 10.45
CA THR A 253 4.51 0.67 10.46
C THR A 253 5.13 -0.13 9.31
N ALA A 254 5.63 -1.33 9.63
CA ALA A 254 6.00 -2.34 8.65
C ALA A 254 4.85 -3.35 8.50
N VAL A 255 4.23 -3.39 7.34
CA VAL A 255 3.08 -4.23 7.02
C VAL A 255 3.54 -5.42 6.19
N VAL A 256 3.23 -6.63 6.63
CA VAL A 256 3.47 -7.83 5.82
C VAL A 256 2.43 -7.89 4.72
N GLU A 257 2.89 -7.80 3.48
CA GLU A 257 2.07 -7.97 2.27
C GLU A 257 2.51 -9.22 1.53
N LEU A 258 1.78 -10.31 1.71
CA LEU A 258 2.06 -11.57 1.03
C LEU A 258 1.20 -11.72 -0.22
N THR A 259 1.71 -12.44 -1.20
CA THR A 259 0.90 -12.97 -2.29
C THR A 259 -0.28 -13.76 -1.71
N PRO A 260 -1.48 -13.73 -2.31
CA PRO A 260 -2.61 -14.48 -1.81
C PRO A 260 -2.18 -15.91 -1.45
N PRO A 261 -2.45 -16.34 -0.22
CA PRO A 261 -1.90 -17.59 0.27
C PRO A 261 -2.45 -18.77 -0.52
N ALA A 262 -1.67 -19.85 -0.56
CA ALA A 262 -2.16 -21.13 -1.01
C ALA A 262 -3.50 -21.47 -0.33
N HIS A 263 -4.35 -22.25 -0.98
CA HIS A 263 -5.70 -22.58 -0.53
C HIS A 263 -5.75 -23.25 0.86
N TYR A 264 -4.63 -23.64 1.41
CA TYR A 264 -4.55 -24.40 2.65
C TYR A 264 -3.62 -23.72 3.67
N LEU A 265 -3.97 -23.88 4.96
CA LEU A 265 -3.12 -23.47 6.10
C LEU A 265 -2.73 -21.97 6.10
N VAL A 266 -3.63 -21.11 5.68
CA VAL A 266 -3.42 -19.64 5.61
C VAL A 266 -2.85 -19.08 6.92
N GLU A 267 -3.41 -19.48 8.08
CA GLU A 267 -2.93 -19.01 9.39
C GLU A 267 -1.49 -19.40 9.67
N GLN A 268 -0.99 -20.52 9.12
CA GLN A 268 0.41 -20.92 9.30
C GLN A 268 1.34 -19.98 8.54
N THR A 269 1.00 -19.64 7.30
CA THR A 269 1.76 -18.69 6.48
C THR A 269 1.80 -17.31 7.14
N LEU A 270 0.67 -16.83 7.63
CA LEU A 270 0.57 -15.53 8.30
C LEU A 270 1.34 -15.52 9.64
N ARG A 271 1.29 -16.60 10.41
CA ARG A 271 2.11 -16.74 11.63
C ARG A 271 3.60 -16.69 11.31
N TYR A 272 4.04 -17.45 10.32
CA TYR A 272 5.43 -17.44 9.86
C TYR A 272 5.87 -16.03 9.47
N ALA A 273 5.07 -15.34 8.67
CA ALA A 273 5.40 -14.00 8.21
C ALA A 273 5.54 -13.00 9.38
N LYS A 274 4.60 -13.02 10.34
CA LYS A 274 4.66 -12.18 11.54
C LYS A 274 5.91 -12.47 12.38
N ASP A 275 6.15 -13.76 12.68
CA ASP A 275 7.26 -14.15 13.54
C ASP A 275 8.60 -13.84 12.88
N THR A 276 8.69 -14.00 11.55
CA THR A 276 9.85 -13.60 10.74
C THR A 276 10.07 -12.08 10.81
N ALA A 277 9.04 -11.28 10.54
CA ALA A 277 9.14 -9.83 10.60
C ALA A 277 9.59 -9.36 12.00
N ARG A 278 8.97 -9.86 13.08
CA ARG A 278 9.37 -9.54 14.44
C ARG A 278 10.84 -9.91 14.71
N SER A 279 11.28 -11.08 14.28
CA SER A 279 12.67 -11.51 14.44
C SER A 279 13.65 -10.59 13.73
N LEU A 280 13.33 -10.18 12.51
CA LEU A 280 14.16 -9.26 11.72
C LEU A 280 14.29 -7.88 12.39
N PHE A 281 13.17 -7.31 12.83
CA PHE A 281 13.16 -5.98 13.41
C PHE A 281 13.73 -5.95 14.82
N SER A 282 13.56 -6.98 15.64
CA SER A 282 14.09 -7.04 17.01
C SER A 282 15.62 -6.90 17.10
N ALA A 283 16.34 -7.13 16.01
CA ALA A 283 17.79 -6.93 15.96
C ALA A 283 18.22 -5.45 15.96
N TYR A 284 17.31 -4.52 15.60
CA TYR A 284 17.61 -3.09 15.41
C TYR A 284 16.63 -2.16 16.12
N TYR A 285 15.47 -2.65 16.53
CA TYR A 285 14.42 -1.90 17.20
C TYR A 285 14.11 -2.57 18.53
N SER A 286 14.55 -1.98 19.61
CA SER A 286 14.32 -2.45 21.00
C SER A 286 13.10 -1.77 21.63
#